data_6f44ab24bcb0de38375863b4cf050600
#
_entry.id   6f44ab24bcb0de38375863b4cf050600
#
_cell.length_a   1.000
_cell.length_b   1.000
_cell.length_c   1.000
_cell.angle_alpha   90.00
_cell.angle_beta   90.00
_cell.angle_gamma   90.00
#
_symmetry.space_group_name_H-M   'P 1'
#
loop_
_entity.id
_entity.type
_entity.pdbx_description
1 polymer ?
#
loop_
_entity_poly.entity_id
_entity_poly.type
_entity_poly.pdbx_seq_one_letter_code
_entity_poly.pdbx_strand_id
1 'polypeptide(L)'
;MADREHHLKSLMLRGLDGDAAAWRMLLSQMGRHLRAYFGRRLADGGADAEDLVQETLIAIHAKRATWDPSQPFTAWAWAIARYKLVDHFRRQGRRRHVPIDDAAADLFAEETAEEGAVRHDLRRVLSILPERQRRLIEEVKVGGASIAEAAARHGFTETAAKVSIHRGMKKLSASVGADGEDAGR
;
A
#
# COMPACT_ATOMS: atom_id res chain seq x y z
N MET A 1 15.94 -5.29 1.63
CA MET A 1 14.47 -5.19 1.83
C MET A 1 13.94 -6.27 2.75
N ALA A 2 14.23 -7.54 2.51
CA ALA A 2 13.79 -8.66 3.36
C ALA A 2 14.11 -8.47 4.86
N ASP A 3 15.29 -7.96 5.16
CA ASP A 3 15.76 -7.74 6.53
C ASP A 3 14.94 -6.66 7.28
N ARG A 4 14.56 -5.58 6.57
CA ARG A 4 13.71 -4.51 7.13
C ARG A 4 12.26 -4.98 7.34
N GLU A 5 11.71 -5.70 6.39
CA GLU A 5 10.38 -6.31 6.54
C GLU A 5 10.36 -7.24 7.75
N HIS A 6 11.34 -8.12 7.86
CA HIS A 6 11.46 -9.05 8.99
C HIS A 6 11.54 -8.31 10.33
N HIS A 7 12.35 -7.26 10.40
CA HIS A 7 12.48 -6.44 11.61
C HIS A 7 11.18 -5.73 11.99
N LEU A 8 10.53 -5.03 11.05
CA LEU A 8 9.27 -4.33 11.32
C LEU A 8 8.13 -5.29 11.66
N LYS A 9 8.06 -6.43 10.97
CA LYS A 9 7.11 -7.51 11.25
C LYS A 9 7.32 -8.08 12.67
N SER A 10 8.56 -8.30 13.08
CA SER A 10 8.89 -8.76 14.44
C SER A 10 8.43 -7.75 15.51
N LEU A 11 8.68 -6.45 15.29
CA LEU A 11 8.21 -5.40 16.20
C LEU A 11 6.67 -5.35 16.28
N MET A 12 6.00 -5.54 15.14
CA MET A 12 4.54 -5.56 15.07
C MET A 12 3.96 -6.73 15.86
N LEU A 13 4.49 -7.94 15.68
CA LEU A 13 4.06 -9.15 16.41
C LEU A 13 4.24 -8.96 17.93
N ARG A 14 5.42 -8.54 18.36
CA ARG A 14 5.69 -8.27 19.78
C ARG A 14 4.76 -7.20 20.34
N GLY A 15 4.50 -6.14 19.57
CA GLY A 15 3.59 -5.07 19.97
C GLY A 15 2.14 -5.55 20.11
N LEU A 16 1.68 -6.47 19.27
CA LEU A 16 0.38 -7.11 19.38
C LEU A 16 0.29 -8.01 20.63
N ASP A 17 1.40 -8.65 21.01
CA ASP A 17 1.52 -9.47 22.23
C ASP A 17 1.67 -8.62 23.51
N GLY A 18 1.58 -7.28 23.41
CA GLY A 18 1.59 -6.38 24.55
C GLY A 18 2.95 -5.77 24.90
N ASP A 19 4.01 -6.00 24.11
CA ASP A 19 5.30 -5.34 24.30
C ASP A 19 5.21 -3.85 23.91
N ALA A 20 4.99 -3.00 24.91
CA ALA A 20 4.88 -1.56 24.71
C ALA A 20 6.18 -0.92 24.21
N ALA A 21 7.34 -1.53 24.46
CA ALA A 21 8.63 -1.02 23.97
C ALA A 21 8.78 -1.31 22.47
N ALA A 22 8.46 -2.53 22.04
CA ALA A 22 8.44 -2.90 20.64
C ALA A 22 7.44 -2.06 19.85
N TRP A 23 6.26 -1.82 20.41
CA TRP A 23 5.24 -0.96 19.80
C TRP A 23 5.73 0.48 19.59
N ARG A 24 6.32 1.10 20.62
CA ARG A 24 6.89 2.44 20.51
C ARG A 24 8.01 2.51 19.47
N MET A 25 8.87 1.49 19.42
CA MET A 25 9.95 1.41 18.45
C MET A 25 9.40 1.30 17.02
N LEU A 26 8.38 0.47 16.79
CA LEU A 26 7.70 0.35 15.52
C LEU A 26 7.15 1.70 15.04
N LEU A 27 6.35 2.38 15.89
CA LEU A 27 5.76 3.67 15.54
C LEU A 27 6.83 4.75 15.29
N SER A 28 7.92 4.77 16.06
CA SER A 28 9.04 5.68 15.84
C SER A 28 9.71 5.46 14.48
N GLN A 29 9.97 4.21 14.10
CA GLN A 29 10.55 3.88 12.80
C GLN A 29 9.58 4.22 11.66
N MET A 30 8.31 3.85 11.80
CA MET A 30 7.28 4.21 10.83
C MET A 30 7.16 5.72 10.64
N GLY A 31 7.23 6.52 11.72
CA GLY A 31 7.21 7.98 11.65
C GLY A 31 8.33 8.55 10.78
N ARG A 32 9.56 7.99 10.85
CA ARG A 32 10.67 8.43 9.98
C ARG A 32 10.40 8.12 8.51
N HIS A 33 9.93 6.90 8.21
CA HIS A 33 9.61 6.52 6.83
C HIS A 33 8.46 7.34 6.26
N LEU A 34 7.41 7.57 7.05
CA LEU A 34 6.25 8.37 6.63
C LEU A 34 6.64 9.84 6.37
N ARG A 35 7.52 10.45 7.18
CA ARG A 35 8.03 11.82 6.94
C ARG A 35 8.75 11.90 5.61
N ALA A 36 9.65 10.97 5.33
CA ALA A 36 10.34 10.91 4.05
C ALA A 36 9.38 10.72 2.88
N TYR A 37 8.40 9.84 3.04
CA TYR A 37 7.38 9.54 2.01
C TYR A 37 6.50 10.75 1.69
N PHE A 38 5.91 11.39 2.72
CA PHE A 38 5.02 12.53 2.52
C PHE A 38 5.78 13.79 2.13
N GLY A 39 6.98 14.01 2.69
CA GLY A 39 7.82 15.17 2.37
C GLY A 39 8.22 15.25 0.89
N ARG A 40 8.43 14.09 0.23
CA ARG A 40 8.70 14.04 -1.21
C ARG A 40 7.45 14.32 -2.08
N ARG A 41 6.25 14.18 -1.54
CA ARG A 41 4.99 14.24 -2.30
C ARG A 41 4.18 15.50 -2.06
N LEU A 42 4.41 16.19 -0.96
CA LEU A 42 3.73 17.43 -0.62
C LEU A 42 4.64 18.63 -0.93
N ALA A 43 4.23 19.44 -1.89
CA ALA A 43 5.04 20.57 -2.39
C ALA A 43 5.22 21.69 -1.36
N ASP A 44 4.27 21.84 -0.43
CA ASP A 44 4.25 22.88 0.61
C ASP A 44 4.79 22.39 1.97
N GLY A 45 5.36 21.31 1.98
CA GLY A 45 6.42 20.56 2.68
C GLY A 45 6.47 20.47 4.19
N GLY A 46 5.79 21.15 5.02
CA GLY A 46 6.11 21.07 6.46
C GLY A 46 4.95 20.60 7.33
N ALA A 47 3.96 21.43 7.52
CA ALA A 47 2.85 21.17 8.45
C ALA A 47 1.93 20.04 7.94
N ASP A 48 1.53 20.09 6.67
CA ASP A 48 0.65 19.07 6.08
C ASP A 48 1.28 17.66 6.08
N ALA A 49 2.60 17.57 5.90
CA ALA A 49 3.31 16.30 5.96
C ALA A 49 3.31 15.71 7.38
N GLU A 50 3.55 16.52 8.41
CA GLU A 50 3.56 16.05 9.79
C GLU A 50 2.14 15.66 10.24
N ASP A 51 1.11 16.40 9.85
CA ASP A 51 -0.29 16.05 10.11
C ASP A 51 -0.65 14.68 9.49
N LEU A 52 -0.22 14.45 8.24
CA LEU A 52 -0.42 13.15 7.59
C LEU A 52 0.37 12.02 8.25
N VAL A 53 1.58 12.29 8.75
CA VAL A 53 2.33 11.32 9.54
C VAL A 53 1.54 10.94 10.78
N GLN A 54 1.07 11.91 11.55
CA GLN A 54 0.27 11.69 12.75
C GLN A 54 -1.01 10.91 12.45
N GLU A 55 -1.79 11.34 11.46
CA GLU A 55 -3.02 10.66 11.05
C GLU A 55 -2.76 9.21 10.61
N THR A 56 -1.63 8.96 9.95
CA THR A 56 -1.26 7.61 9.50
C THR A 56 -0.84 6.73 10.65
N LEU A 57 -0.05 7.23 11.59
CA LEU A 57 0.35 6.49 12.80
C LEU A 57 -0.86 6.15 13.68
N ILE A 58 -1.81 7.07 13.84
CA ILE A 58 -3.08 6.83 14.52
C ILE A 58 -3.88 5.73 13.81
N ALA A 59 -3.94 5.78 12.47
CA ALA A 59 -4.65 4.76 11.68
C ALA A 59 -3.98 3.38 11.78
N ILE A 60 -2.65 3.30 11.76
CA ILE A 60 -1.89 2.06 11.98
C ILE A 60 -2.23 1.51 13.38
N HIS A 61 -2.20 2.36 14.40
CA HIS A 61 -2.54 1.94 15.76
C HIS A 61 -3.97 1.42 15.87
N ALA A 62 -4.95 2.16 15.34
CA ALA A 62 -6.36 1.80 15.41
C ALA A 62 -6.68 0.50 14.64
N LYS A 63 -6.01 0.31 13.50
CA LYS A 63 -6.26 -0.83 12.60
C LYS A 63 -5.32 -2.03 12.83
N ARG A 64 -4.44 -1.99 13.83
CA ARG A 64 -3.42 -3.04 14.05
C ARG A 64 -3.96 -4.46 14.09
N ALA A 65 -5.18 -4.65 14.65
CA ALA A 65 -5.84 -5.96 14.70
C ALA A 65 -6.34 -6.47 13.35
N THR A 66 -6.34 -5.64 12.30
CA THR A 66 -6.75 -6.04 10.94
C THR A 66 -5.58 -6.53 10.08
N TRP A 67 -4.35 -6.41 10.59
CA TRP A 67 -3.20 -6.94 9.89
C TRP A 67 -3.15 -8.46 10.00
N ASP A 68 -2.97 -9.11 8.86
CA ASP A 68 -2.77 -10.56 8.77
C ASP A 68 -1.27 -10.87 8.87
N PRO A 69 -0.82 -11.61 9.91
CA PRO A 69 0.58 -11.99 10.08
C PRO A 69 1.18 -12.83 8.94
N SER A 70 0.37 -13.46 8.11
CA SER A 70 0.85 -14.16 6.91
C SER A 70 1.32 -13.21 5.81
N GLN A 71 0.86 -11.94 5.86
CA GLN A 71 1.16 -10.93 4.87
C GLN A 71 2.32 -10.02 5.31
N PRO A 72 3.05 -9.40 4.35
CA PRO A 72 4.07 -8.42 4.67
C PRO A 72 3.48 -7.22 5.42
N PHE A 73 4.13 -6.86 6.54
CA PHE A 73 3.74 -5.69 7.34
C PHE A 73 3.87 -4.39 6.55
N THR A 74 4.96 -4.27 5.78
CA THR A 74 5.24 -3.07 4.98
C THR A 74 4.16 -2.81 3.94
N ALA A 75 3.65 -3.83 3.28
CA ALA A 75 2.56 -3.71 2.30
C ALA A 75 1.25 -3.20 2.93
N TRP A 76 0.91 -3.71 4.12
CA TRP A 76 -0.26 -3.27 4.87
C TRP A 76 -0.13 -1.83 5.36
N ALA A 77 1.01 -1.48 5.97
CA ALA A 77 1.28 -0.13 6.46
C ALA A 77 1.31 0.90 5.32
N TRP A 78 1.90 0.51 4.18
CA TRP A 78 1.91 1.34 2.98
C TRP A 78 0.49 1.61 2.44
N ALA A 79 -0.37 0.61 2.39
CA ALA A 79 -1.75 0.80 1.92
C ALA A 79 -2.48 1.85 2.77
N ILE A 80 -2.24 1.90 4.08
CA ILE A 80 -2.79 2.92 4.98
C ILE A 80 -2.21 4.30 4.65
N ALA A 81 -0.89 4.41 4.52
CA ALA A 81 -0.22 5.68 4.22
C ALA A 81 -0.69 6.27 2.89
N ARG A 82 -0.79 5.42 1.88
CA ARG A 82 -1.28 5.82 0.56
C ARG A 82 -2.72 6.28 0.59
N TYR A 83 -3.59 5.57 1.28
CA TYR A 83 -4.98 5.97 1.44
C TYR A 83 -5.08 7.37 2.08
N LYS A 84 -4.28 7.65 3.11
CA LYS A 84 -4.23 8.94 3.77
C LYS A 84 -3.75 10.06 2.85
N LEU A 85 -2.74 9.81 2.02
CA LEU A 85 -2.24 10.77 1.04
C LEU A 85 -3.30 11.09 -0.02
N VAL A 86 -3.97 10.09 -0.56
CA VAL A 86 -5.05 10.28 -1.55
C VAL A 86 -6.21 11.06 -0.95
N ASP A 87 -6.61 10.74 0.29
CA ASP A 87 -7.68 11.44 0.99
C ASP A 87 -7.33 12.91 1.26
N HIS A 88 -6.07 13.19 1.62
CA HIS A 88 -5.57 14.56 1.77
C HIS A 88 -5.69 15.36 0.46
N PHE A 89 -5.24 14.82 -0.68
CA PHE A 89 -5.39 15.50 -1.96
C PHE A 89 -6.86 15.70 -2.37
N ARG A 90 -7.72 14.76 -2.05
CA ARG A 90 -9.17 14.91 -2.27
C ARG A 90 -9.77 16.06 -1.46
N ARG A 91 -9.42 16.16 -0.17
CA ARG A 91 -9.87 17.24 0.71
C ARG A 91 -9.40 18.62 0.22
N GLN A 92 -8.20 18.72 -0.32
CA GLN A 92 -7.66 19.96 -0.88
C GLN A 92 -8.19 20.30 -2.28
N GLY A 93 -9.11 19.53 -2.85
CA GLY A 93 -9.63 19.76 -4.20
C GLY A 93 -8.57 19.57 -5.32
N ARG A 94 -7.37 19.16 -4.95
CA ARG A 94 -6.27 18.90 -5.89
C ARG A 94 -6.44 17.50 -6.44
N ARG A 95 -6.93 17.36 -7.67
CA ARG A 95 -6.91 16.10 -8.43
C ARG A 95 -5.46 15.76 -8.83
N ARG A 96 -4.60 15.53 -7.87
CA ARG A 96 -3.28 15.00 -8.15
C ARG A 96 -3.37 13.48 -8.29
N HIS A 97 -3.05 13.02 -9.47
CA HIS A 97 -2.79 11.59 -9.70
C HIS A 97 -1.54 11.23 -8.89
N VAL A 98 -1.71 10.43 -7.86
CA VAL A 98 -0.57 9.86 -7.12
C VAL A 98 -0.05 8.73 -8.00
N PRO A 99 1.15 8.86 -8.60
CA PRO A 99 1.67 7.83 -9.48
C PRO A 99 1.72 6.48 -8.79
N ILE A 100 1.42 5.45 -9.57
CA ILE A 100 1.42 4.03 -9.15
C ILE A 100 2.84 3.56 -8.82
N ASP A 101 3.81 4.23 -9.42
CA ASP A 101 5.09 3.63 -9.75
C ASP A 101 6.06 3.37 -8.58
N ASP A 102 5.87 3.95 -7.38
CA ASP A 102 6.93 3.87 -6.36
C ASP A 102 6.41 3.50 -4.96
N ALA A 103 5.37 2.80 -4.89
CA ALA A 103 4.48 2.85 -3.76
C ALA A 103 4.96 2.19 -2.46
N ALA A 104 5.27 0.91 -2.45
CA ALA A 104 5.72 0.23 -1.22
C ALA A 104 7.23 0.35 -1.06
N ALA A 105 7.97 0.32 -2.17
CA ALA A 105 9.41 0.54 -2.19
C ALA A 105 9.73 1.95 -1.66
N ASP A 106 8.99 2.95 -2.09
CA ASP A 106 9.25 4.36 -1.83
C ASP A 106 8.97 4.80 -0.37
N LEU A 107 8.05 4.14 0.34
CA LEU A 107 7.85 4.36 1.78
C LEU A 107 9.05 3.86 2.60
N PHE A 108 9.70 2.80 2.11
CA PHE A 108 10.78 2.12 2.81
C PHE A 108 12.12 2.19 2.06
N ALA A 109 12.20 2.95 0.95
CA ALA A 109 13.43 3.12 0.19
C ALA A 109 14.43 4.02 0.93
N GLU A 110 15.53 3.45 1.28
CA GLU A 110 16.86 4.08 1.19
C GLU A 110 17.40 3.53 -0.12
N GLU A 111 17.74 4.43 -1.03
CA GLU A 111 18.23 4.19 -2.39
C GLU A 111 18.93 2.84 -2.61
N THR A 112 18.32 1.91 -3.33
CA THR A 112 19.02 0.79 -3.94
C THR A 112 18.30 0.26 -5.19
N ALA A 113 19.13 -0.23 -6.12
CA ALA A 113 18.84 -0.63 -7.49
C ALA A 113 17.85 -1.81 -7.73
N GLU A 114 17.10 -2.25 -6.70
CA GLU A 114 16.16 -3.38 -6.79
C GLU A 114 14.72 -2.98 -7.19
N GLU A 115 14.48 -1.69 -7.42
CA GLU A 115 13.14 -1.17 -7.76
C GLU A 115 12.58 -1.72 -9.07
N GLY A 116 13.43 -2.11 -9.99
CA GLY A 116 13.04 -2.73 -11.27
C GLY A 116 12.38 -4.10 -11.13
N ALA A 117 12.82 -4.91 -10.18
CA ALA A 117 12.34 -6.28 -10.00
C ALA A 117 10.91 -6.32 -9.43
N VAL A 118 10.61 -5.49 -8.41
CA VAL A 118 9.28 -5.44 -7.79
C VAL A 118 8.22 -4.93 -8.77
N ARG A 119 8.57 -3.95 -9.62
CA ARG A 119 7.68 -3.47 -10.71
C ARG A 119 7.42 -4.55 -11.75
N HIS A 120 8.45 -5.31 -12.10
CA HIS A 120 8.32 -6.39 -13.07
C HIS A 120 7.42 -7.50 -12.51
N ASP A 121 7.57 -7.87 -11.24
CA ASP A 121 6.76 -8.90 -10.59
C ASP A 121 5.30 -8.47 -10.44
N LEU A 122 5.03 -7.22 -10.07
CA LEU A 122 3.66 -6.69 -10.01
C LEU A 122 2.99 -6.71 -11.39
N ARG A 123 3.71 -6.29 -12.45
CA ARG A 123 3.19 -6.34 -13.83
C ARG A 123 2.93 -7.78 -14.27
N ARG A 124 3.82 -8.72 -13.91
CA ARG A 124 3.66 -10.14 -14.21
C ARG A 124 2.44 -10.73 -13.51
N VAL A 125 2.27 -10.45 -12.21
CA VAL A 125 1.09 -10.90 -11.45
C VAL A 125 -0.19 -10.29 -12.02
N LEU A 126 -0.20 -9.01 -12.34
CA LEU A 126 -1.36 -8.34 -12.92
C LEU A 126 -1.66 -8.78 -14.36
N SER A 127 -0.67 -9.31 -15.10
CA SER A 127 -0.84 -9.74 -16.49
C SER A 127 -1.79 -10.93 -16.69
N ILE A 128 -2.06 -11.70 -15.62
CA ILE A 128 -3.04 -12.80 -15.65
C ILE A 128 -4.50 -12.31 -15.75
N LEU A 129 -4.72 -11.00 -15.53
CA LEU A 129 -6.05 -10.40 -15.63
C LEU A 129 -6.31 -9.85 -17.04
N PRO A 130 -7.55 -9.92 -17.54
CA PRO A 130 -7.96 -9.20 -18.73
C PRO A 130 -7.62 -7.71 -18.61
N GLU A 131 -7.15 -7.09 -19.70
CA GLU A 131 -6.62 -5.72 -19.69
C GLU A 131 -7.58 -4.70 -19.05
N ARG A 132 -8.88 -4.77 -19.37
CA ARG A 132 -9.90 -3.88 -18.83
C ARG A 132 -10.07 -4.03 -17.32
N GLN A 133 -9.99 -5.26 -16.80
CA GLN A 133 -10.05 -5.55 -15.36
C GLN A 133 -8.76 -5.12 -14.66
N ARG A 134 -7.61 -5.36 -15.28
CA ARG A 134 -6.30 -4.93 -14.78
C ARG A 134 -6.25 -3.42 -14.60
N ARG A 135 -6.58 -2.64 -15.63
CA ARG A 135 -6.61 -1.17 -15.58
C ARG A 135 -7.56 -0.66 -14.48
N LEU A 136 -8.73 -1.26 -14.35
CA LEU A 136 -9.68 -0.91 -13.29
C LEU A 136 -9.09 -1.14 -11.89
N ILE A 137 -8.43 -2.28 -11.68
CA ILE A 137 -7.78 -2.62 -10.39
C ILE A 137 -6.58 -1.70 -10.14
N GLU A 138 -5.73 -1.48 -11.13
CA GLU A 138 -4.60 -0.56 -11.06
C GLU A 138 -5.08 0.83 -10.65
N GLU A 139 -6.10 1.34 -11.29
CA GLU A 139 -6.61 2.69 -11.03
C GLU A 139 -7.24 2.83 -9.63
N VAL A 140 -7.99 1.84 -9.18
CA VAL A 140 -8.65 1.88 -7.85
C VAL A 140 -7.68 1.52 -6.73
N LYS A 141 -6.93 0.42 -6.87
CA LYS A 141 -6.09 -0.12 -5.79
C LYS A 141 -4.71 0.52 -5.75
N VAL A 142 -4.20 0.93 -6.88
CA VAL A 142 -2.87 1.53 -7.01
C VAL A 142 -2.98 3.04 -7.32
N GLY A 143 -3.85 3.49 -8.22
CA GLY A 143 -4.10 4.91 -8.55
C GLY A 143 -4.93 5.68 -7.52
N GLY A 144 -5.60 5.01 -6.56
CA GLY A 144 -6.41 5.65 -5.51
C GLY A 144 -7.69 6.33 -6.02
N ALA A 145 -8.09 6.06 -7.25
CA ALA A 145 -9.38 6.50 -7.74
C ALA A 145 -10.51 5.86 -6.95
N SER A 146 -11.62 6.56 -6.80
CA SER A 146 -12.83 5.93 -6.29
C SER A 146 -13.35 4.90 -7.30
N ILE A 147 -14.08 3.90 -6.82
CA ILE A 147 -14.68 2.89 -7.70
C ILE A 147 -15.63 3.56 -8.71
N ALA A 148 -16.36 4.60 -8.31
CA ALA A 148 -17.25 5.34 -9.18
C ALA A 148 -16.50 6.07 -10.31
N GLU A 149 -15.39 6.75 -10.00
CA GLU A 149 -14.55 7.43 -10.98
C GLU A 149 -13.90 6.47 -11.97
N ALA A 150 -13.34 5.37 -11.47
CA ALA A 150 -12.72 4.35 -12.30
C ALA A 150 -13.77 3.64 -13.17
N ALA A 151 -14.95 3.31 -12.60
CA ALA A 151 -16.05 2.73 -13.35
C ALA A 151 -16.47 3.62 -14.52
N ALA A 152 -16.65 4.93 -14.29
CA ALA A 152 -17.02 5.87 -15.33
C ALA A 152 -15.97 5.95 -16.45
N ARG A 153 -14.66 5.98 -16.10
CA ARG A 153 -13.56 6.02 -17.09
C ARG A 153 -13.43 4.75 -17.91
N HIS A 154 -13.69 3.60 -17.30
CA HIS A 154 -13.55 2.30 -17.98
C HIS A 154 -14.88 1.73 -18.50
N GLY A 155 -15.97 2.51 -18.48
CA GLY A 155 -17.27 2.11 -19.00
C GLY A 155 -17.91 0.93 -18.22
N PHE A 156 -17.74 0.92 -16.90
CA PHE A 156 -18.45 0.02 -15.99
C PHE A 156 -19.55 0.78 -15.24
N THR A 157 -20.59 0.08 -14.82
CA THR A 157 -21.41 0.55 -13.70
C THR A 157 -20.60 0.37 -12.40
N GLU A 158 -20.89 1.17 -11.36
CA GLU A 158 -20.19 1.06 -10.07
C GLU A 158 -20.32 -0.35 -9.47
N THR A 159 -21.47 -0.97 -9.60
CA THR A 159 -21.72 -2.35 -9.14
C THR A 159 -20.87 -3.36 -9.93
N ALA A 160 -20.82 -3.23 -11.27
CA ALA A 160 -19.99 -4.10 -12.10
C ALA A 160 -18.50 -3.93 -11.81
N ALA A 161 -18.04 -2.70 -11.54
CA ALA A 161 -16.69 -2.42 -11.14
C ALA A 161 -16.33 -3.08 -9.79
N LYS A 162 -17.19 -2.98 -8.77
CA LYS A 162 -17.02 -3.67 -7.47
C LYS A 162 -16.85 -5.18 -7.65
N VAL A 163 -17.73 -5.79 -8.43
CA VAL A 163 -17.68 -7.24 -8.72
C VAL A 163 -16.41 -7.61 -9.49
N SER A 164 -16.04 -6.81 -10.50
CA SER A 164 -14.85 -7.04 -11.31
C SER A 164 -13.57 -6.95 -10.47
N ILE A 165 -13.45 -5.93 -9.61
CA ILE A 165 -12.33 -5.78 -8.69
C ILE A 165 -12.26 -6.98 -7.74
N HIS A 166 -13.37 -7.37 -7.11
CA HIS A 166 -13.40 -8.51 -6.19
C HIS A 166 -12.94 -9.81 -6.85
N ARG A 167 -13.46 -10.13 -8.05
CA ARG A 167 -13.06 -11.32 -8.81
C ARG A 167 -11.60 -11.28 -9.22
N GLY A 168 -11.11 -10.12 -9.66
CA GLY A 168 -9.70 -9.94 -10.02
C GLY A 168 -8.77 -10.12 -8.84
N MET A 169 -9.08 -9.53 -7.69
CA MET A 169 -8.30 -9.70 -6.46
C MET A 169 -8.27 -11.16 -5.98
N LYS A 170 -9.41 -11.87 -6.06
CA LYS A 170 -9.45 -13.30 -5.74
C LYS A 170 -8.56 -14.13 -6.66
N LYS A 171 -8.55 -13.82 -7.98
CA LYS A 171 -7.69 -14.51 -8.95
C LYS A 171 -6.21 -14.24 -8.70
N LEU A 172 -5.83 -13.00 -8.38
CA LEU A 172 -4.47 -12.61 -8.02
C LEU A 172 -3.99 -13.31 -6.74
N SER A 173 -4.83 -13.35 -5.71
CA SER A 173 -4.50 -14.04 -4.46
C SER A 173 -4.27 -15.54 -4.67
N ALA A 174 -5.05 -16.19 -5.52
CA ALA A 174 -4.87 -17.60 -5.85
C ALA A 174 -3.58 -17.88 -6.63
N SER A 175 -3.16 -16.98 -7.54
CA SER A 175 -1.91 -17.15 -8.30
C SER A 175 -0.66 -16.97 -7.46
N VAL A 176 -0.67 -16.03 -6.51
CA VAL A 176 0.47 -15.80 -5.59
C VAL A 176 0.64 -16.97 -4.61
N GLY A 177 -0.47 -17.62 -4.20
CA GLY A 177 -0.42 -18.81 -3.35
C GLY A 177 0.13 -20.05 -4.08
N ALA A 178 -0.10 -20.18 -5.38
CA ALA A 178 0.39 -21.31 -6.17
C ALA A 178 1.90 -21.23 -6.47
N ASP A 179 2.44 -20.01 -6.68
CA ASP A 179 3.88 -19.82 -6.93
C ASP A 179 4.75 -20.03 -5.66
N GLY A 180 4.13 -20.00 -4.46
CA GLY A 180 4.82 -20.25 -3.19
C GLY A 180 5.04 -21.72 -2.85
N GLU A 181 4.28 -22.65 -3.44
CA GLU A 181 4.42 -24.10 -3.17
C GLU A 181 5.43 -24.80 -4.09
N ASP A 182 5.78 -24.21 -5.23
CA ASP A 182 6.72 -24.82 -6.19
C ASP A 182 8.21 -24.46 -5.94
N ALA A 183 8.47 -23.47 -5.08
CA ALA A 183 9.85 -23.07 -4.72
C ALA A 183 10.46 -23.89 -3.55
N GLY A 184 9.78 -24.93 -3.07
CA GLY A 184 10.17 -25.75 -1.91
C GLY A 184 10.44 -27.22 -2.24
N ARG A 185 10.69 -27.58 -3.51
CA ARG A 185 10.96 -28.97 -3.88
C ARG A 185 12.31 -29.14 -4.53
#